data_c3277a03044658b250a69e8613da2c0a
#
_entry.id   c3277a03044658b250a69e8613da2c0a
#
_cell.length_a   1.000
_cell.length_b   1.000
_cell.length_c   1.000
_cell.angle_alpha   90.00
_cell.angle_beta   90.00
_cell.angle_gamma   90.00
#
_symmetry.space_group_name_H-M   'P 1'
#
loop_
_entity.id
_entity.type
_entity.pdbx_description
1 polymer ?
#
loop_
_entity_poly.entity_id
_entity_poly.type
_entity_poly.pdbx_seq_one_letter_code
_entity_poly.pdbx_strand_id
1 'polypeptide(L)'
;MCIRDRVIMSVADPIKELQGAINRVRRGEQNTQVDIYDGSEIGVLQAGFNEMMKGLRDRQRVRDIFGQYVGAEVAQKALEEIPELGGEERKVAVLFIDVVGSTTYAVDHTPEEVVAALNDFFDVVVEVVHRNKGVINKFQGDAALAVFGAPVSLHDAASHALQAARELQRDLSGQELRAGIG
;
A
#
# COMPACT_ATOMS: atom_id res chain seq x y z
N MET A 1 -54.36 9.13 -7.61
CA MET A 1 -53.03 8.54 -7.57
C MET A 1 -53.09 7.23 -8.34
N CYS A 2 -52.51 7.19 -9.55
CA CYS A 2 -52.68 6.11 -10.52
C CYS A 2 -51.80 4.89 -10.18
N ILE A 3 -52.28 3.68 -10.45
CA ILE A 3 -51.51 2.43 -10.30
C ILE A 3 -50.17 2.52 -11.06
N ARG A 4 -50.17 3.23 -12.21
CA ARG A 4 -49.01 3.49 -13.05
C ARG A 4 -47.90 4.26 -12.31
N ASP A 5 -48.24 5.22 -11.45
CA ASP A 5 -47.26 6.01 -10.69
C ASP A 5 -46.59 5.18 -9.57
N ARG A 6 -47.35 4.25 -8.95
CA ARG A 6 -46.81 3.31 -7.95
C ARG A 6 -45.79 2.30 -8.53
N VAL A 7 -46.06 1.77 -9.74
CA VAL A 7 -45.16 0.82 -10.40
C VAL A 7 -43.88 1.54 -10.83
N ILE A 8 -43.97 2.80 -11.27
CA ILE A 8 -42.77 3.59 -11.61
C ILE A 8 -41.90 3.83 -10.39
N MET A 9 -42.48 4.20 -9.24
CA MET A 9 -41.69 4.42 -8.02
C MET A 9 -41.12 3.14 -7.41
N SER A 10 -41.81 1.99 -7.56
CA SER A 10 -41.36 0.74 -6.92
C SER A 10 -40.37 -0.09 -7.75
N VAL A 11 -40.32 0.12 -9.06
CA VAL A 11 -39.45 -0.71 -9.96
C VAL A 11 -38.51 0.14 -10.79
N ALA A 12 -39.02 1.18 -11.47
CA ALA A 12 -38.23 1.93 -12.45
C ALA A 12 -37.15 2.82 -11.77
N ASP A 13 -37.47 3.45 -10.65
CA ASP A 13 -36.54 4.34 -9.96
C ASP A 13 -35.36 3.59 -9.30
N PRO A 14 -35.56 2.48 -8.56
CA PRO A 14 -34.47 1.67 -8.06
C PRO A 14 -33.54 1.11 -9.15
N ILE A 15 -34.11 0.73 -10.30
CA ILE A 15 -33.31 0.25 -11.44
C ILE A 15 -32.47 1.37 -12.03
N LYS A 16 -33.01 2.58 -12.19
CA LYS A 16 -32.24 3.74 -12.68
C LYS A 16 -31.14 4.13 -11.72
N GLU A 17 -31.40 4.07 -10.42
CA GLU A 17 -30.39 4.33 -9.40
C GLU A 17 -29.25 3.33 -9.47
N LEU A 18 -29.55 2.04 -9.56
CA LEU A 18 -28.55 0.97 -9.73
C LEU A 18 -27.74 1.18 -11.02
N GLN A 19 -28.41 1.50 -12.14
CA GLN A 19 -27.73 1.84 -13.39
C GLN A 19 -26.80 3.05 -13.25
N GLY A 20 -27.25 4.09 -12.55
CA GLY A 20 -26.44 5.27 -12.24
C GLY A 20 -25.22 4.92 -11.39
N ALA A 21 -25.40 4.07 -10.38
CA ALA A 21 -24.33 3.58 -9.52
C ALA A 21 -23.28 2.78 -10.30
N ILE A 22 -23.72 1.85 -11.17
CA ILE A 22 -22.81 1.08 -12.06
C ILE A 22 -22.01 2.03 -12.96
N ASN A 23 -22.65 3.07 -13.50
CA ASN A 23 -21.93 4.04 -14.34
C ASN A 23 -20.91 4.88 -13.55
N ARG A 24 -21.17 5.19 -12.27
CA ARG A 24 -20.19 5.84 -11.39
C ARG A 24 -18.97 4.93 -11.14
N VAL A 25 -19.22 3.65 -10.83
CA VAL A 25 -18.14 2.66 -10.66
C VAL A 25 -17.29 2.51 -11.92
N ARG A 26 -17.91 2.49 -13.11
CA ARG A 26 -17.17 2.45 -14.39
C ARG A 26 -16.27 3.68 -14.59
N ARG A 27 -16.56 4.81 -13.97
CA ARG A 27 -15.73 6.01 -13.96
C ARG A 27 -14.67 6.04 -12.86
N GLY A 28 -14.57 4.96 -12.07
CA GLY A 28 -13.58 4.83 -11.00
C GLY A 28 -14.06 5.30 -9.62
N GLU A 29 -15.34 5.65 -9.46
CA GLU A 29 -15.90 6.06 -8.18
C GLU A 29 -16.17 4.82 -7.28
N GLN A 30 -15.20 4.47 -6.45
CA GLN A 30 -15.26 3.25 -5.62
C GLN A 30 -16.13 3.40 -4.37
N ASN A 31 -16.47 4.62 -3.96
CA ASN A 31 -17.32 4.86 -2.78
C ASN A 31 -18.79 5.00 -3.14
N THR A 32 -19.27 4.18 -4.06
CA THR A 32 -20.65 4.19 -4.53
C THR A 32 -21.47 3.15 -3.75
N GLN A 33 -22.60 3.57 -3.21
CA GLN A 33 -23.63 2.71 -2.59
C GLN A 33 -24.98 3.07 -3.16
N VAL A 34 -25.92 2.13 -3.11
CA VAL A 34 -27.35 2.31 -3.46
C VAL A 34 -28.20 1.98 -2.26
N ASP A 35 -29.32 2.69 -2.12
CA ASP A 35 -30.26 2.42 -1.06
C ASP A 35 -31.04 1.13 -1.35
N ILE A 36 -31.31 0.35 -0.30
CA ILE A 36 -32.11 -0.88 -0.38
C ILE A 36 -33.52 -0.51 0.06
N TYR A 37 -34.46 -0.48 -0.88
CA TYR A 37 -35.78 0.01 -0.61
C TYR A 37 -36.74 -1.03 -0.01
N ASP A 38 -36.61 -2.29 -0.38
CA ASP A 38 -37.47 -3.38 0.07
C ASP A 38 -36.79 -4.75 -0.05
N GLY A 39 -37.52 -5.82 0.32
CA GLY A 39 -37.07 -7.20 0.17
C GLY A 39 -37.41 -7.85 -1.17
N SER A 40 -37.77 -7.05 -2.20
CA SER A 40 -38.01 -7.56 -3.55
C SER A 40 -36.72 -8.05 -4.23
N GLU A 41 -36.88 -8.67 -5.40
CA GLU A 41 -35.74 -9.09 -6.25
C GLU A 41 -34.81 -7.91 -6.57
N ILE A 42 -35.34 -6.67 -6.66
CA ILE A 42 -34.55 -5.47 -6.90
C ILE A 42 -33.77 -5.10 -5.65
N GLY A 43 -34.36 -5.17 -4.45
CA GLY A 43 -33.67 -4.96 -3.19
C GLY A 43 -32.53 -5.97 -2.97
N VAL A 44 -32.74 -7.23 -3.37
CA VAL A 44 -31.68 -8.26 -3.36
C VAL A 44 -30.52 -7.89 -4.31
N LEU A 45 -30.83 -7.38 -5.51
CA LEU A 45 -29.81 -6.89 -6.46
C LEU A 45 -29.03 -5.69 -5.90
N GLN A 46 -29.72 -4.74 -5.25
CA GLN A 46 -29.10 -3.58 -4.61
C GLN A 46 -28.17 -4.00 -3.46
N ALA A 47 -28.61 -4.96 -2.63
CA ALA A 47 -27.77 -5.54 -1.57
C ALA A 47 -26.54 -6.23 -2.12
N GLY A 48 -26.69 -7.07 -3.16
CA GLY A 48 -25.58 -7.74 -3.84
C GLY A 48 -24.59 -6.76 -4.48
N PHE A 49 -25.08 -5.66 -5.07
CA PHE A 49 -24.23 -4.58 -5.57
C PHE A 49 -23.40 -3.94 -4.45
N ASN A 50 -24.03 -3.60 -3.33
CA ASN A 50 -23.33 -3.01 -2.18
C ASN A 50 -22.28 -3.95 -1.59
N GLU A 51 -22.58 -5.25 -1.50
CA GLU A 51 -21.61 -6.26 -1.04
C GLU A 51 -20.42 -6.39 -2.00
N MET A 52 -20.67 -6.43 -3.30
CA MET A 52 -19.61 -6.40 -4.31
C MET A 52 -18.73 -5.16 -4.18
N MET A 53 -19.33 -3.97 -3.99
CA MET A 53 -18.59 -2.71 -3.81
C MET A 53 -17.76 -2.72 -2.53
N LYS A 54 -18.26 -3.33 -1.45
CA LYS A 54 -17.49 -3.52 -0.23
C LYS A 54 -16.26 -4.40 -0.50
N GLY A 55 -16.44 -5.55 -1.16
CA GLY A 55 -15.33 -6.43 -1.51
C GLY A 55 -14.27 -5.78 -2.40
N LEU A 56 -14.69 -4.90 -3.34
CA LEU A 56 -13.76 -4.13 -4.17
C LEU A 56 -12.94 -3.13 -3.34
N ARG A 57 -13.57 -2.41 -2.40
CA ARG A 57 -12.88 -1.48 -1.48
C ARG A 57 -11.90 -2.19 -0.58
N ASP A 58 -12.28 -3.33 -0.02
CA ASP A 58 -11.40 -4.11 0.86
C ASP A 58 -10.16 -4.60 0.11
N ARG A 59 -10.32 -5.09 -1.14
CA ARG A 59 -9.19 -5.47 -2.00
C ARG A 59 -8.30 -4.29 -2.35
N GLN A 60 -8.87 -3.13 -2.65
CA GLN A 60 -8.09 -1.92 -2.93
C GLN A 60 -7.31 -1.49 -1.69
N ARG A 61 -7.94 -1.48 -0.52
CA ARG A 61 -7.28 -1.13 0.74
C ARG A 61 -6.09 -2.04 1.06
N VAL A 62 -6.25 -3.36 0.86
CA VAL A 62 -5.14 -4.31 1.04
C VAL A 62 -4.01 -4.02 0.05
N ARG A 63 -4.35 -3.73 -1.22
CA ARG A 63 -3.36 -3.36 -2.25
C ARG A 63 -2.61 -2.07 -1.88
N ASP A 64 -3.33 -1.06 -1.40
CA ASP A 64 -2.73 0.24 -1.04
C ASP A 64 -1.78 0.08 0.16
N ILE A 65 -2.20 -0.64 1.20
CA ILE A 65 -1.36 -0.96 2.36
C ILE A 65 -0.13 -1.75 1.92
N PHE A 66 -0.32 -2.83 1.13
CA PHE A 66 0.79 -3.64 0.65
C PHE A 66 1.74 -2.84 -0.23
N GLY A 67 1.19 -1.97 -1.12
CA GLY A 67 1.98 -1.08 -1.97
C GLY A 67 2.82 -0.06 -1.20
N GLN A 68 2.36 0.42 -0.04
CA GLN A 68 3.14 1.31 0.83
C GLN A 68 4.39 0.61 1.40
N TYR A 69 4.27 -0.66 1.79
CA TYR A 69 5.37 -1.40 2.41
C TYR A 69 6.36 -2.01 1.42
N VAL A 70 5.90 -2.47 0.25
CA VAL A 70 6.75 -3.18 -0.72
C VAL A 70 6.99 -2.42 -2.02
N GLY A 71 6.34 -1.27 -2.21
CA GLY A 71 6.37 -0.50 -3.45
C GLY A 71 5.34 -0.97 -4.48
N ALA A 72 4.81 -0.02 -5.25
CA ALA A 72 3.71 -0.26 -6.19
C ALA A 72 4.08 -1.26 -7.30
N GLU A 73 5.31 -1.22 -7.81
CA GLU A 73 5.80 -2.13 -8.86
C GLU A 73 5.88 -3.58 -8.37
N VAL A 74 6.29 -3.80 -7.11
CA VAL A 74 6.38 -5.13 -6.50
C VAL A 74 5.00 -5.68 -6.21
N ALA A 75 4.10 -4.85 -5.68
CA ALA A 75 2.71 -5.22 -5.45
C ALA A 75 2.01 -5.61 -6.75
N GLN A 76 2.26 -4.88 -7.85
CA GLN A 76 1.72 -5.19 -9.17
C GLN A 76 2.26 -6.54 -9.68
N LYS A 77 3.56 -6.75 -9.61
CA LYS A 77 4.19 -8.01 -10.07
C LYS A 77 3.72 -9.23 -9.27
N ALA A 78 3.55 -9.10 -7.95
CA ALA A 78 3.02 -10.16 -7.10
C ALA A 78 1.57 -10.54 -7.42
N LEU A 79 0.81 -9.64 -8.05
CA LEU A 79 -0.56 -9.90 -8.50
C LEU A 79 -0.62 -10.55 -9.89
N GLU A 80 0.39 -10.29 -10.73
CA GLU A 80 0.46 -10.80 -12.11
C GLU A 80 1.13 -12.17 -12.19
N GLU A 81 2.11 -12.43 -11.33
CA GLU A 81 2.87 -13.67 -11.28
C GLU A 81 2.61 -14.37 -9.94
N ILE A 82 2.00 -15.55 -9.96
CA ILE A 82 1.95 -16.43 -8.78
C ILE A 82 3.38 -16.96 -8.59
N PRO A 83 4.07 -16.65 -7.46
CA PRO A 83 5.41 -17.15 -7.24
C PRO A 83 5.39 -18.68 -7.22
N GLU A 84 6.15 -19.33 -8.08
CA GLU A 84 6.39 -20.76 -7.95
C GLU A 84 7.13 -21.02 -6.62
N LEU A 85 6.72 -22.09 -5.92
CA LEU A 85 7.41 -22.54 -4.72
C LEU A 85 8.79 -23.08 -5.11
N GLY A 86 9.77 -22.19 -5.13
CA GLY A 86 11.16 -22.47 -5.47
C GLY A 86 11.99 -21.19 -5.37
N GLY A 87 13.25 -21.30 -5.06
CA GLY A 87 14.15 -20.16 -5.06
C GLY A 87 14.51 -19.76 -6.48
N GLU A 88 14.73 -18.48 -6.72
CA GLU A 88 15.31 -17.93 -7.94
C GLU A 88 16.66 -17.30 -7.63
N GLU A 89 17.68 -17.62 -8.43
CA GLU A 89 19.00 -17.03 -8.28
C GLU A 89 19.05 -15.70 -9.07
N ARG A 90 19.31 -14.60 -8.36
CA ARG A 90 19.42 -13.27 -8.95
C ARG A 90 20.63 -12.50 -8.47
N LYS A 91 21.21 -11.66 -9.34
CA LYS A 91 22.17 -10.65 -8.94
C LYS A 91 21.43 -9.47 -8.33
N VAL A 92 21.70 -9.21 -7.05
CA VAL A 92 21.08 -8.13 -6.28
C VAL A 92 22.16 -7.31 -5.57
N ALA A 93 21.86 -6.07 -5.24
CA ALA A 93 22.59 -5.31 -4.24
C ALA A 93 21.74 -5.26 -2.96
N VAL A 94 22.38 -5.38 -1.82
CA VAL A 94 21.73 -5.35 -0.51
C VAL A 94 22.31 -4.19 0.28
N LEU A 95 21.46 -3.44 0.95
CA LEU A 95 21.82 -2.33 1.79
C LEU A 95 21.29 -2.58 3.20
N PHE A 96 22.20 -2.64 4.18
CA PHE A 96 21.85 -2.64 5.60
C PHE A 96 21.87 -1.20 6.11
N ILE A 97 20.79 -0.82 6.78
CA ILE A 97 20.59 0.53 7.33
C ILE A 97 20.27 0.36 8.79
N ASP A 98 21.06 0.93 9.68
CA ASP A 98 20.93 0.79 11.12
C ASP A 98 20.95 2.17 11.80
N VAL A 99 20.34 2.30 12.97
CA VAL A 99 20.34 3.53 13.74
C VAL A 99 21.59 3.61 14.61
N VAL A 100 22.42 4.60 14.37
CA VAL A 100 23.62 4.83 15.18
C VAL A 100 23.25 5.33 16.58
N GLY A 101 23.60 4.56 17.60
CA GLY A 101 23.39 4.94 19.01
C GLY A 101 21.96 4.76 19.52
N SER A 102 21.15 3.94 18.88
CA SER A 102 19.78 3.61 19.26
C SER A 102 19.63 3.18 20.71
N THR A 103 20.53 2.33 21.20
CA THR A 103 20.53 1.85 22.58
C THR A 103 20.72 3.01 23.59
N THR A 104 21.61 3.94 23.29
CA THR A 104 21.85 5.11 24.15
C THR A 104 20.63 6.03 24.11
N TYR A 105 20.07 6.25 22.93
CA TYR A 105 18.86 7.05 22.77
C TYR A 105 17.67 6.48 23.57
N ALA A 106 17.49 5.16 23.54
CA ALA A 106 16.42 4.49 24.26
C ALA A 106 16.56 4.54 25.81
N VAL A 107 17.77 4.74 26.33
CA VAL A 107 17.99 4.91 27.79
C VAL A 107 17.55 6.30 28.26
N ASP A 108 17.72 7.33 27.42
CA ASP A 108 17.49 8.73 27.77
C ASP A 108 16.07 9.24 27.43
N HIS A 109 15.25 8.43 26.71
CA HIS A 109 13.93 8.83 26.23
C HIS A 109 12.82 7.85 26.64
N THR A 110 11.58 8.32 26.64
CA THR A 110 10.41 7.47 26.88
C THR A 110 10.17 6.51 25.72
N PRO A 111 9.49 5.35 25.94
CA PRO A 111 9.17 4.41 24.86
C PRO A 111 8.40 5.05 23.71
N GLU A 112 7.51 6.00 24.00
CA GLU A 112 6.71 6.72 23.01
C GLU A 112 7.59 7.61 22.13
N GLU A 113 8.56 8.32 22.72
CA GLU A 113 9.52 9.16 21.99
C GLU A 113 10.45 8.30 21.12
N VAL A 114 10.91 7.16 21.63
CA VAL A 114 11.74 6.22 20.86
C VAL A 114 10.99 5.69 19.64
N VAL A 115 9.73 5.29 19.81
CA VAL A 115 8.90 4.79 18.70
C VAL A 115 8.62 5.89 17.69
N ALA A 116 8.34 7.11 18.12
CA ALA A 116 8.12 8.25 17.22
C ALA A 116 9.38 8.53 16.38
N ALA A 117 10.56 8.63 17.01
CA ALA A 117 11.82 8.88 16.33
C ALA A 117 12.19 7.76 15.34
N LEU A 118 11.93 6.49 15.69
CA LEU A 118 12.14 5.35 14.79
C LEU A 118 11.19 5.38 13.59
N ASN A 119 9.93 5.78 13.79
CA ASN A 119 8.98 5.92 12.69
C ASN A 119 9.44 7.01 11.71
N ASP A 120 9.82 8.19 12.21
CA ASP A 120 10.32 9.28 11.38
C ASP A 120 11.58 8.87 10.60
N PHE A 121 12.48 8.13 11.24
CA PHE A 121 13.67 7.56 10.60
C PHE A 121 13.31 6.58 9.48
N PHE A 122 12.42 5.63 9.76
CA PHE A 122 12.02 4.62 8.77
C PHE A 122 11.20 5.21 7.62
N ASP A 123 10.42 6.26 7.84
CA ASP A 123 9.70 6.96 6.77
C ASP A 123 10.69 7.52 5.73
N VAL A 124 11.78 8.15 6.18
CA VAL A 124 12.85 8.61 5.28
C VAL A 124 13.54 7.44 4.57
N VAL A 125 13.84 6.36 5.31
CA VAL A 125 14.47 5.17 4.74
C VAL A 125 13.61 4.56 3.63
N VAL A 126 12.33 4.37 3.89
CA VAL A 126 11.39 3.81 2.91
C VAL A 126 11.29 4.70 1.67
N GLU A 127 11.14 6.01 1.87
CA GLU A 127 11.03 6.96 0.77
C GLU A 127 12.28 6.96 -0.13
N VAL A 128 13.47 7.03 0.45
CA VAL A 128 14.74 7.06 -0.30
C VAL A 128 14.99 5.73 -1.02
N VAL A 129 14.75 4.59 -0.36
CA VAL A 129 14.91 3.26 -0.96
C VAL A 129 13.96 3.10 -2.16
N HIS A 130 12.68 3.46 -2.01
CA HIS A 130 11.72 3.37 -3.11
C HIS A 130 12.04 4.32 -4.27
N ARG A 131 12.44 5.55 -3.98
CA ARG A 131 12.87 6.54 -4.99
C ARG A 131 14.02 6.00 -5.85
N ASN A 132 14.91 5.22 -5.23
CA ASN A 132 16.04 4.57 -5.91
C ASN A 132 15.71 3.15 -6.42
N LYS A 133 14.42 2.78 -6.53
CA LYS A 133 13.92 1.49 -7.06
C LYS A 133 14.35 0.27 -6.23
N GLY A 134 14.66 0.47 -4.96
CA GLY A 134 14.88 -0.59 -3.99
C GLY A 134 13.58 -0.99 -3.30
N VAL A 135 13.61 -2.09 -2.59
CA VAL A 135 12.51 -2.64 -1.80
C VAL A 135 12.99 -2.92 -0.40
N ILE A 136 12.23 -2.52 0.61
CA ILE A 136 12.50 -2.95 1.99
C ILE A 136 12.07 -4.42 2.12
N ASN A 137 13.02 -5.28 2.39
CA ASN A 137 12.76 -6.70 2.60
C ASN A 137 12.18 -6.94 4.01
N LYS A 138 12.77 -6.32 5.03
CA LYS A 138 12.32 -6.43 6.42
C LYS A 138 12.90 -5.33 7.29
N PHE A 139 12.22 -5.07 8.40
CA PHE A 139 12.74 -4.31 9.54
C PHE A 139 13.15 -5.29 10.64
N GLN A 140 14.26 -5.02 11.32
CA GLN A 140 14.79 -5.81 12.45
C GLN A 140 15.16 -4.89 13.60
N GLY A 141 14.18 -4.62 14.48
CA GLY A 141 14.36 -3.66 15.56
C GLY A 141 14.54 -2.25 15.01
N ASP A 142 15.73 -1.71 15.15
CA ASP A 142 16.16 -0.38 14.71
C ASP A 142 16.90 -0.41 13.36
N ALA A 143 16.91 -1.56 12.68
CA ALA A 143 17.57 -1.74 11.38
C ALA A 143 16.57 -2.06 10.27
N ALA A 144 16.92 -1.71 9.03
CA ALA A 144 16.21 -2.07 7.81
C ALA A 144 17.14 -2.77 6.82
N LEU A 145 16.61 -3.79 6.15
CA LEU A 145 17.26 -4.48 5.05
C LEU A 145 16.58 -4.09 3.73
N ALA A 146 17.29 -3.38 2.87
CA ALA A 146 16.84 -3.02 1.54
C ALA A 146 17.52 -3.88 0.46
N VAL A 147 16.75 -4.24 -0.58
CA VAL A 147 17.22 -5.05 -1.71
C VAL A 147 16.94 -4.31 -3.01
N PHE A 148 17.92 -4.30 -3.90
CA PHE A 148 17.85 -3.70 -5.23
C PHE A 148 18.08 -4.79 -6.29
N GLY A 149 17.16 -4.92 -7.26
CA GLY A 149 17.21 -5.93 -8.31
C GLY A 149 16.37 -7.18 -8.05
N ALA A 150 15.63 -7.22 -6.97
CA ALA A 150 14.60 -8.22 -6.68
C ALA A 150 13.43 -7.58 -5.93
N PRO A 151 12.18 -8.05 -6.13
CA PRO A 151 11.72 -9.07 -7.09
C PRO A 151 11.67 -8.56 -8.53
N VAL A 152 11.78 -7.26 -8.76
CA VAL A 152 11.88 -6.64 -10.09
C VAL A 152 13.35 -6.53 -10.48
N SER A 153 13.71 -7.06 -11.66
CA SER A 153 15.08 -6.96 -12.16
C SER A 153 15.46 -5.51 -12.41
N LEU A 154 16.61 -5.09 -11.91
CA LEU A 154 17.12 -3.75 -12.04
C LEU A 154 18.48 -3.77 -12.74
N HIS A 155 18.61 -3.01 -13.82
CA HIS A 155 19.90 -2.80 -14.45
C HIS A 155 20.77 -1.95 -13.51
N ASP A 156 21.99 -2.41 -13.20
CA ASP A 156 22.91 -1.72 -12.29
C ASP A 156 22.37 -1.49 -10.87
N ALA A 157 21.89 -2.56 -10.24
CA ALA A 157 21.37 -2.52 -8.87
C ALA A 157 22.37 -1.93 -7.86
N ALA A 158 23.68 -2.12 -8.07
CA ALA A 158 24.73 -1.58 -7.20
C ALA A 158 24.78 -0.03 -7.22
N SER A 159 24.64 0.58 -8.40
CA SER A 159 24.61 2.05 -8.51
C SER A 159 23.38 2.64 -7.83
N HIS A 160 22.22 2.01 -7.97
CA HIS A 160 20.99 2.43 -7.27
C HIS A 160 21.13 2.30 -5.75
N ALA A 161 21.71 1.21 -5.26
CA ALA A 161 21.98 1.03 -3.83
C ALA A 161 22.95 2.08 -3.29
N LEU A 162 24.03 2.36 -4.03
CA LEU A 162 25.01 3.38 -3.64
C LEU A 162 24.41 4.79 -3.64
N GLN A 163 23.52 5.09 -4.59
CA GLN A 163 22.83 6.37 -4.62
C GLN A 163 21.88 6.50 -3.43
N ALA A 164 21.10 5.46 -3.13
CA ALA A 164 20.25 5.43 -1.95
C ALA A 164 21.05 5.65 -0.65
N ALA A 165 22.18 4.98 -0.50
CA ALA A 165 23.06 5.14 0.67
C ALA A 165 23.57 6.58 0.84
N ARG A 166 23.94 7.26 -0.25
CA ARG A 166 24.36 8.69 -0.22
C ARG A 166 23.22 9.62 0.12
N GLU A 167 22.03 9.38 -0.43
CA GLU A 167 20.84 10.18 -0.13
C GLU A 167 20.44 10.01 1.34
N LEU A 168 20.43 8.78 1.87
CA LEU A 168 20.14 8.50 3.27
C LEU A 168 21.10 9.23 4.21
N GLN A 169 22.39 9.18 3.94
CA GLN A 169 23.37 9.91 4.76
C GLN A 169 23.13 11.42 4.77
N ARG A 170 22.74 11.98 3.63
CA ARG A 170 22.45 13.42 3.51
C ARG A 170 21.14 13.77 4.21
N ASP A 171 20.07 13.03 3.93
CA ASP A 171 18.72 13.36 4.38
C ASP A 171 18.53 13.09 5.89
N LEU A 172 19.29 12.14 6.47
CA LEU A 172 19.33 11.84 7.90
C LEU A 172 20.40 12.61 8.69
N SER A 173 21.27 13.37 8.04
CA SER A 173 22.36 14.10 8.71
C SER A 173 21.88 15.22 9.65
N GLY A 174 20.65 15.69 9.52
CA GLY A 174 20.04 16.72 10.35
C GLY A 174 18.99 16.20 11.34
N GLN A 175 18.76 14.91 11.41
CA GLN A 175 17.77 14.29 12.30
C GLN A 175 18.40 13.85 13.64
N GLU A 176 17.55 13.60 14.64
CA GLU A 176 17.96 13.07 15.95
C GLU A 176 18.64 11.71 15.83
N LEU A 177 18.13 10.85 14.94
CA LEU A 177 18.70 9.55 14.64
C LEU A 177 19.49 9.59 13.33
N ARG A 178 20.72 9.07 13.37
CA ARG A 178 21.60 8.99 12.20
C ARG A 178 21.71 7.56 11.68
N ALA A 179 21.87 7.40 10.36
CA ALA A 179 22.05 6.09 9.75
C ALA A 179 23.51 5.62 9.77
N GLY A 180 23.71 4.38 10.22
CA GLY A 180 24.85 3.53 9.88
C GLY A 180 24.49 2.71 8.66
N ILE A 181 25.34 2.71 7.63
CA ILE A 181 25.08 2.05 6.34
C ILE A 181 26.22 1.10 6.03
N GLY A 182 25.86 -0.17 5.74
CA GLY A 182 26.76 -1.25 5.36
C GLY A 182 26.24 -2.07 4.17
#